data_85727e03ddc9028a0c9dfc9793257594
#
_entry.id   85727e03ddc9028a0c9dfc9793257594
#
_cell.length_a   1.000
_cell.length_b   1.000
_cell.length_c   1.000
_cell.angle_alpha   90.00
_cell.angle_beta   90.00
_cell.angle_gamma   90.00
#
_symmetry.space_group_name_H-M   'P 1'
#
loop_
_entity.id
_entity.type
_entity.pdbx_description
1 polymer ?
#
loop_
_entity_poly.entity_id
_entity_poly.type
_entity_poly.pdbx_seq_one_letter_code
_entity_poly.pdbx_strand_id
1 'polypeptide(L)'
;MGSSTGNMLVDREESLYRIFATSPLLLMAHCESTSIIEANIRAFKKKYKGQNDFPVRYHSRIRSVEACYASSALAVQMAKDTGARLHIAHVSTARELELFERKPIEEKKITAEAVIAHLMFSTEDYDTLGTRIKCNPAVKTPEDRAALREALTNGLIDVVATDHAPHLESEKLGGALRAVSGMPMIQFSLVSMLELSEMGVLPIERIPDLMAHNPAKLFHIEKRGFIRPGYYADLVLVDPDANWQVREGRYYTKCGWTPMDERFFKWRVSRTIMNGITAYSNGIVVDGVRGKELRFEI
;
A
#
# COMPACT_ATOMS: atom_id res chain seq x y z
N MET A 1 2.45 -14.66 1.27
CA MET A 1 3.34 -15.69 0.70
C MET A 1 4.77 -15.17 0.78
N GLY A 2 5.67 -15.95 1.38
CA GLY A 2 7.07 -15.56 1.50
C GLY A 2 7.35 -14.54 2.62
N SER A 3 8.49 -13.84 2.53
CA SER A 3 9.08 -13.06 3.62
C SER A 3 8.26 -11.82 3.98
N SER A 4 7.51 -11.92 5.06
CA SER A 4 6.74 -10.82 5.67
C SER A 4 7.31 -10.45 7.05
N THR A 5 6.69 -9.50 7.73
CA THR A 5 7.03 -9.14 9.11
C THR A 5 6.36 -10.13 10.08
N GLY A 6 7.13 -10.71 11.00
CA GLY A 6 6.65 -11.66 12.01
C GLY A 6 6.70 -13.14 11.60
N ASN A 7 6.11 -14.02 12.42
CA ASN A 7 6.21 -15.48 12.31
C ASN A 7 5.00 -16.15 11.62
N MET A 8 4.08 -15.39 11.06
CA MET A 8 2.88 -15.92 10.39
C MET A 8 3.11 -16.13 8.90
N LEU A 9 4.11 -16.95 8.58
CA LEU A 9 4.54 -17.20 7.22
C LEU A 9 3.95 -18.51 6.70
N VAL A 10 3.25 -18.47 5.57
CA VAL A 10 2.86 -19.65 4.80
C VAL A 10 3.62 -19.57 3.48
N ASP A 11 4.66 -20.40 3.32
CA ASP A 11 5.56 -20.40 2.15
C ASP A 11 5.76 -21.80 1.54
N ARG A 12 5.23 -22.85 2.17
CA ARG A 12 5.23 -24.20 1.57
C ARG A 12 4.24 -24.23 0.41
N GLU A 13 4.72 -24.53 -0.76
CA GLU A 13 3.96 -24.54 -2.01
C GLU A 13 2.72 -25.44 -1.95
N GLU A 14 2.84 -26.64 -1.36
CA GLU A 14 1.72 -27.56 -1.15
C GLU A 14 0.63 -26.95 -0.26
N SER A 15 1.02 -26.29 0.83
CA SER A 15 0.07 -25.63 1.74
C SER A 15 -0.63 -24.46 1.07
N LEU A 16 0.11 -23.66 0.30
CA LEU A 16 -0.44 -22.57 -0.48
C LEU A 16 -1.43 -23.08 -1.51
N TYR A 17 -1.06 -24.11 -2.30
CA TYR A 17 -1.95 -24.69 -3.30
C TYR A 17 -3.26 -25.18 -2.68
N ARG A 18 -3.22 -25.84 -1.53
CA ARG A 18 -4.42 -26.26 -0.81
C ARG A 18 -5.30 -25.08 -0.40
N ILE A 19 -4.70 -23.99 0.10
CA ILE A 19 -5.44 -22.77 0.47
C ILE A 19 -6.14 -22.21 -0.79
N PHE A 20 -5.42 -22.07 -1.90
CA PHE A 20 -5.98 -21.56 -3.14
C PHE A 20 -7.10 -22.46 -3.69
N ALA A 21 -6.92 -23.79 -3.63
CA ALA A 21 -7.90 -24.75 -4.14
C ALA A 21 -9.18 -24.82 -3.29
N THR A 22 -9.12 -24.47 -2.00
CA THR A 22 -10.25 -24.69 -1.08
C THR A 22 -10.91 -23.42 -0.56
N SER A 23 -10.29 -22.24 -0.74
CA SER A 23 -10.87 -21.00 -0.27
C SER A 23 -12.06 -20.56 -1.14
N PRO A 24 -13.26 -20.38 -0.58
CA PRO A 24 -14.39 -19.81 -1.31
C PRO A 24 -14.33 -18.28 -1.36
N LEU A 25 -13.42 -17.65 -0.60
CA LEU A 25 -13.30 -16.21 -0.45
C LEU A 25 -12.15 -15.65 -1.27
N LEU A 26 -12.13 -14.34 -1.45
CA LEU A 26 -10.99 -13.61 -1.98
C LEU A 26 -9.76 -13.85 -1.11
N LEU A 27 -8.68 -14.31 -1.72
CA LEU A 27 -7.37 -14.43 -1.07
C LEU A 27 -6.58 -13.14 -1.28
N MET A 28 -6.15 -12.51 -0.20
CA MET A 28 -5.22 -11.38 -0.26
C MET A 28 -3.81 -11.87 0.09
N ALA A 29 -2.83 -11.54 -0.75
CA ALA A 29 -1.48 -12.07 -0.61
C ALA A 29 -0.41 -10.97 -0.63
N HIS A 30 0.42 -10.92 0.42
CA HIS A 30 1.74 -10.30 0.39
C HIS A 30 2.70 -11.24 -0.35
N CYS A 31 3.44 -10.72 -1.33
CA CYS A 31 4.24 -11.54 -2.25
C CYS A 31 5.71 -11.09 -2.30
N GLU A 32 6.57 -11.80 -1.58
CA GLU A 32 8.03 -11.67 -1.66
C GLU A 32 8.71 -13.03 -1.42
N SER A 33 9.61 -13.46 -2.29
CA SER A 33 10.32 -14.74 -2.18
C SER A 33 11.34 -14.74 -1.05
N THR A 34 11.11 -15.50 0.02
CA THR A 34 12.04 -15.69 1.15
C THR A 34 13.40 -16.17 0.66
N SER A 35 13.45 -17.16 -0.22
CA SER A 35 14.69 -17.77 -0.69
C SER A 35 15.59 -16.77 -1.42
N ILE A 36 14.99 -15.91 -2.27
CA ILE A 36 15.73 -14.86 -3.00
C ILE A 36 16.22 -13.79 -2.03
N ILE A 37 15.38 -13.33 -1.11
CA ILE A 37 15.75 -12.32 -0.10
C ILE A 37 16.91 -12.83 0.76
N GLU A 38 16.85 -14.06 1.25
CA GLU A 38 17.92 -14.67 2.04
C GLU A 38 19.22 -14.83 1.24
N ALA A 39 19.14 -15.22 -0.03
CA ALA A 39 20.30 -15.28 -0.92
C ALA A 39 20.95 -13.90 -1.07
N ASN A 40 20.13 -12.87 -1.28
CA ASN A 40 20.59 -11.48 -1.36
C ASN A 40 21.25 -11.02 -0.04
N ILE A 41 20.65 -11.33 1.12
CA ILE A 41 21.24 -11.02 2.43
C ILE A 41 22.60 -11.71 2.58
N ARG A 42 22.71 -12.99 2.22
CA ARG A 42 23.99 -13.74 2.28
C ARG A 42 25.06 -13.09 1.37
N ALA A 43 24.68 -12.66 0.16
CA ALA A 43 25.58 -11.98 -0.77
C ALA A 43 26.08 -10.63 -0.20
N PHE A 44 25.20 -9.84 0.41
CA PHE A 44 25.57 -8.58 1.08
C PHE A 44 26.48 -8.83 2.29
N LYS A 45 26.16 -9.81 3.15
CA LYS A 45 27.01 -10.19 4.28
C LYS A 45 28.41 -10.61 3.83
N LYS A 46 28.54 -11.33 2.72
CA LYS A 46 29.83 -11.71 2.14
C LYS A 46 30.60 -10.49 1.66
N LYS A 47 29.92 -9.54 1.00
CA LYS A 47 30.52 -8.31 0.44
C LYS A 47 30.97 -7.36 1.57
N TYR A 48 30.20 -7.24 2.63
CA TYR A 48 30.44 -6.31 3.75
C TYR A 48 30.83 -7.06 5.02
N LYS A 49 31.90 -7.86 4.94
CA LYS A 49 32.42 -8.66 6.08
C LYS A 49 32.62 -7.79 7.33
N GLY A 50 32.16 -8.27 8.47
CA GLY A 50 32.30 -7.58 9.78
C GLY A 50 31.24 -6.52 10.05
N GLN A 51 30.31 -6.25 9.13
CA GLN A 51 29.19 -5.35 9.39
C GLN A 51 27.95 -6.16 9.77
N ASN A 52 27.30 -5.74 10.88
CA ASN A 52 26.06 -6.36 11.36
C ASN A 52 24.81 -5.75 10.70
N ASP A 53 24.96 -4.66 9.93
CA ASP A 53 23.88 -3.98 9.21
C ASP A 53 24.46 -3.26 7.99
N PHE A 54 23.58 -2.83 7.09
CA PHE A 54 23.94 -2.14 5.84
C PHE A 54 23.17 -0.84 5.71
N PRO A 55 23.69 0.17 4.96
CA PRO A 55 22.92 1.36 4.63
C PRO A 55 21.54 1.01 4.08
N VAL A 56 20.51 1.72 4.52
CA VAL A 56 19.10 1.43 4.16
C VAL A 56 18.84 1.44 2.64
N ARG A 57 19.59 2.22 1.86
CA ARG A 57 19.51 2.23 0.37
C ARG A 57 19.72 0.85 -0.27
N TYR A 58 20.29 -0.12 0.46
CA TYR A 58 20.40 -1.50 -0.03
C TYR A 58 19.17 -2.35 0.23
N HIS A 59 18.18 -1.83 0.97
CA HIS A 59 16.95 -2.56 1.26
C HIS A 59 16.22 -2.99 -0.01
N SER A 60 16.13 -2.11 -1.02
CA SER A 60 15.53 -2.41 -2.32
C SER A 60 16.29 -3.47 -3.12
N ARG A 61 17.60 -3.61 -2.91
CA ARG A 61 18.41 -4.66 -3.56
C ARG A 61 18.29 -6.00 -2.84
N ILE A 62 18.08 -5.98 -1.53
CA ILE A 62 17.81 -7.17 -0.73
C ILE A 62 16.41 -7.70 -1.06
N ARG A 63 15.40 -6.83 -1.02
CA ARG A 63 14.02 -7.10 -1.43
C ARG A 63 13.83 -6.66 -2.87
N SER A 64 14.47 -7.42 -3.77
CA SER A 64 14.64 -7.06 -5.18
C SER A 64 13.36 -7.23 -6.00
N VAL A 65 13.39 -6.71 -7.23
CA VAL A 65 12.33 -6.90 -8.23
C VAL A 65 12.06 -8.40 -8.44
N GLU A 66 13.13 -9.21 -8.53
CA GLU A 66 13.03 -10.66 -8.72
C GLU A 66 12.34 -11.35 -7.55
N ALA A 67 12.57 -10.88 -6.30
CA ALA A 67 11.93 -11.44 -5.11
C ALA A 67 10.42 -11.17 -5.12
N CYS A 68 9.99 -9.97 -5.51
CA CYS A 68 8.58 -9.62 -5.66
C CYS A 68 7.94 -10.40 -6.80
N TYR A 69 8.52 -10.31 -8.01
CA TYR A 69 7.97 -10.94 -9.20
C TYR A 69 7.84 -12.47 -9.07
N ALA A 70 8.86 -13.16 -8.54
CA ALA A 70 8.81 -14.61 -8.40
C ALA A 70 7.66 -15.07 -7.49
N SER A 71 7.40 -14.34 -6.39
CA SER A 71 6.32 -14.67 -5.48
C SER A 71 4.94 -14.30 -6.03
N SER A 72 4.83 -13.12 -6.67
CA SER A 72 3.58 -12.68 -7.30
C SER A 72 3.20 -13.58 -8.48
N ALA A 73 4.17 -13.98 -9.32
CA ALA A 73 3.95 -14.90 -10.44
C ALA A 73 3.48 -16.28 -9.96
N LEU A 74 4.08 -16.82 -8.88
CA LEU A 74 3.63 -18.08 -8.27
C LEU A 74 2.18 -17.96 -7.75
N ALA A 75 1.83 -16.89 -7.06
CA ALA A 75 0.48 -16.68 -6.56
C ALA A 75 -0.55 -16.57 -7.71
N VAL A 76 -0.21 -15.81 -8.75
CA VAL A 76 -1.04 -15.66 -9.95
C VAL A 76 -1.22 -16.99 -10.67
N GLN A 77 -0.16 -17.81 -10.78
CA GLN A 77 -0.24 -19.14 -11.38
C GLN A 77 -1.16 -20.06 -10.58
N MET A 78 -0.99 -20.10 -9.25
CA MET A 78 -1.87 -20.88 -8.36
C MET A 78 -3.35 -20.46 -8.47
N ALA A 79 -3.60 -19.15 -8.55
CA ALA A 79 -4.96 -18.64 -8.73
C ALA A 79 -5.57 -19.06 -10.07
N LYS A 80 -4.78 -19.06 -11.15
CA LYS A 80 -5.21 -19.53 -12.48
C LYS A 80 -5.50 -21.02 -12.47
N ASP A 81 -4.65 -21.84 -11.88
CA ASP A 81 -4.77 -23.31 -11.83
C ASP A 81 -5.96 -23.77 -11.00
N THR A 82 -6.25 -23.06 -9.91
CA THR A 82 -7.35 -23.42 -8.98
C THR A 82 -8.66 -22.68 -9.24
N GLY A 83 -8.62 -21.60 -10.05
CA GLY A 83 -9.77 -20.73 -10.26
C GLY A 83 -10.07 -19.78 -9.10
N ALA A 84 -9.19 -19.71 -8.08
CA ALA A 84 -9.34 -18.86 -6.91
C ALA A 84 -9.39 -17.36 -7.28
N ARG A 85 -10.12 -16.57 -6.48
CA ARG A 85 -10.03 -15.11 -6.52
C ARG A 85 -8.81 -14.66 -5.72
N LEU A 86 -7.98 -13.82 -6.33
CA LEU A 86 -6.71 -13.35 -5.73
C LEU A 86 -6.60 -11.83 -5.80
N HIS A 87 -6.16 -11.23 -4.71
CA HIS A 87 -5.74 -9.83 -4.63
C HIS A 87 -4.28 -9.75 -4.20
N ILE A 88 -3.42 -9.25 -5.08
CA ILE A 88 -2.00 -9.02 -4.75
C ILE A 88 -1.89 -7.66 -4.06
N ALA A 89 -1.52 -7.70 -2.78
CA ALA A 89 -1.30 -6.50 -1.98
C ALA A 89 -0.03 -5.76 -2.43
N HIS A 90 -0.04 -4.43 -2.31
CA HIS A 90 1.12 -3.52 -2.42
C HIS A 90 2.13 -3.89 -3.52
N VAL A 91 1.68 -4.07 -4.76
CA VAL A 91 2.55 -4.23 -5.94
C VAL A 91 3.56 -3.08 -5.98
N SER A 92 4.84 -3.42 -6.16
CA SER A 92 5.94 -2.46 -6.00
C SER A 92 6.87 -2.34 -7.19
N THR A 93 6.69 -3.15 -8.25
CA THR A 93 7.59 -3.18 -9.40
C THR A 93 6.83 -3.08 -10.73
N ALA A 94 7.48 -2.48 -11.73
CA ALA A 94 6.98 -2.46 -13.11
C ALA A 94 6.79 -3.87 -13.68
N ARG A 95 7.69 -4.79 -13.34
CA ARG A 95 7.64 -6.17 -13.82
C ARG A 95 6.43 -6.94 -13.31
N GLU A 96 5.99 -6.71 -12.08
CA GLU A 96 4.78 -7.36 -11.54
C GLU A 96 3.52 -6.96 -12.32
N LEU A 97 3.47 -5.75 -12.92
CA LEU A 97 2.33 -5.29 -13.71
C LEU A 97 2.04 -6.17 -14.93
N GLU A 98 3.05 -6.90 -15.45
CA GLU A 98 2.87 -7.86 -16.54
C GLU A 98 1.98 -9.05 -16.18
N LEU A 99 1.73 -9.29 -14.90
CA LEU A 99 0.92 -10.40 -14.39
C LEU A 99 -0.59 -10.10 -14.42
N PHE A 100 -0.98 -8.83 -14.60
CA PHE A 100 -2.36 -8.37 -14.46
C PHE A 100 -3.01 -7.99 -15.79
N GLU A 101 -4.33 -8.08 -15.84
CA GLU A 101 -5.12 -7.78 -17.04
C GLU A 101 -5.72 -6.36 -16.96
N ARG A 102 -5.84 -5.71 -18.14
CA ARG A 102 -6.53 -4.42 -18.29
C ARG A 102 -8.02 -4.65 -18.52
N LYS A 103 -8.78 -4.87 -17.45
CA LYS A 103 -10.21 -5.13 -17.47
C LYS A 103 -10.93 -4.36 -16.36
N PRO A 104 -12.23 -4.15 -16.44
CA PRO A 104 -13.05 -3.73 -15.30
C PRO A 104 -12.88 -4.71 -14.12
N ILE A 105 -12.92 -4.19 -12.89
CA ILE A 105 -12.66 -5.00 -11.68
C ILE A 105 -13.67 -6.16 -11.54
N GLU A 106 -14.89 -5.96 -12.01
CA GLU A 106 -15.96 -6.97 -11.97
C GLU A 106 -15.67 -8.20 -12.85
N GLU A 107 -14.81 -8.04 -13.86
CA GLU A 107 -14.43 -9.09 -14.79
C GLU A 107 -13.13 -9.80 -14.37
N LYS A 108 -12.49 -9.33 -13.30
CA LYS A 108 -11.21 -9.86 -12.84
C LYS A 108 -11.37 -10.90 -11.73
N LYS A 109 -10.69 -12.02 -11.85
CA LYS A 109 -10.42 -12.95 -10.75
C LYS A 109 -9.15 -12.59 -9.98
N ILE A 110 -8.19 -11.94 -10.65
CA ILE A 110 -6.89 -11.53 -10.09
C ILE A 110 -6.81 -10.01 -10.18
N THR A 111 -6.67 -9.36 -9.03
CA THR A 111 -6.63 -7.92 -8.86
C THR A 111 -5.33 -7.48 -8.21
N ALA A 112 -4.96 -6.23 -8.39
CA ALA A 112 -3.70 -5.65 -7.90
C ALA A 112 -3.93 -4.36 -7.11
N GLU A 113 -3.17 -4.22 -6.03
CA GLU A 113 -3.17 -3.03 -5.18
C GLU A 113 -1.84 -2.31 -5.29
N ALA A 114 -1.86 -0.98 -5.41
CA ALA A 114 -0.71 -0.15 -5.11
C ALA A 114 -0.90 0.54 -3.75
N VAL A 115 0.20 0.87 -3.07
CA VAL A 115 0.14 1.65 -1.84
C VAL A 115 0.84 2.99 -2.01
N ILE A 116 0.38 3.98 -1.23
CA ILE A 116 0.87 5.36 -1.30
C ILE A 116 2.40 5.44 -1.22
N ALA A 117 3.02 4.57 -0.39
CA ALA A 117 4.48 4.53 -0.27
C ALA A 117 5.19 4.34 -1.62
N HIS A 118 4.76 3.36 -2.42
CA HIS A 118 5.36 3.06 -3.73
C HIS A 118 4.97 4.06 -4.83
N LEU A 119 3.89 4.81 -4.64
CA LEU A 119 3.47 5.88 -5.55
C LEU A 119 4.21 7.19 -5.27
N MET A 120 4.62 7.44 -4.03
CA MET A 120 5.23 8.70 -3.62
C MET A 120 6.75 8.66 -3.56
N PHE A 121 7.33 7.53 -3.14
CA PHE A 121 8.76 7.38 -2.90
C PHE A 121 9.44 6.45 -3.91
N SER A 122 10.74 6.64 -4.08
CA SER A 122 11.65 5.79 -4.85
C SER A 122 12.97 5.55 -4.10
N THR A 123 13.88 4.78 -4.70
CA THR A 123 15.20 4.53 -4.10
C THR A 123 16.06 5.79 -3.92
N GLU A 124 15.78 6.87 -4.66
CA GLU A 124 16.48 8.14 -4.53
C GLU A 124 16.16 8.83 -3.18
N ASP A 125 14.97 8.61 -2.67
CA ASP A 125 14.52 9.23 -1.41
C ASP A 125 15.17 8.61 -0.17
N TYR A 126 15.88 7.47 -0.29
CA TYR A 126 16.64 6.91 0.83
C TYR A 126 17.77 7.81 1.33
N ASP A 127 18.33 8.66 0.46
CA ASP A 127 19.43 9.55 0.84
C ASP A 127 18.97 10.69 1.76
N THR A 128 17.69 11.08 1.67
CA THR A 128 17.11 12.16 2.51
C THR A 128 16.22 11.63 3.62
N LEU A 129 15.36 10.64 3.34
CA LEU A 129 14.38 10.12 4.30
C LEU A 129 14.86 8.87 5.06
N GLY A 130 15.95 8.25 4.61
CA GLY A 130 16.57 7.12 5.30
C GLY A 130 15.61 5.97 5.56
N THR A 131 15.63 5.47 6.79
CA THR A 131 14.79 4.36 7.23
C THR A 131 13.31 4.73 7.43
N ARG A 132 12.96 6.02 7.44
CA ARG A 132 11.57 6.47 7.51
C ARG A 132 10.73 5.94 6.34
N ILE A 133 11.35 5.69 5.17
CA ILE A 133 10.66 5.07 4.00
C ILE A 133 10.96 3.58 3.82
N LYS A 134 11.54 2.92 4.83
CA LYS A 134 11.75 1.47 4.78
C LYS A 134 10.41 0.75 5.01
N CYS A 135 9.95 -0.01 4.02
CA CYS A 135 8.75 -0.85 4.02
C CYS A 135 8.99 -2.19 3.32
N ASN A 136 8.04 -3.10 3.39
CA ASN A 136 8.05 -4.40 2.73
C ASN A 136 6.75 -4.59 1.91
N PRO A 137 6.85 -4.71 0.58
CA PRO A 137 8.05 -4.65 -0.28
C PRO A 137 8.77 -3.30 -0.18
N ALA A 138 10.08 -3.31 -0.44
CA ALA A 138 10.86 -2.08 -0.45
C ALA A 138 10.36 -1.12 -1.55
N VAL A 139 10.47 0.20 -1.33
CA VAL A 139 10.37 1.17 -2.43
C VAL A 139 11.42 0.85 -3.49
N LYS A 140 11.06 1.01 -4.76
CA LYS A 140 11.88 0.62 -5.91
C LYS A 140 12.38 1.84 -6.67
N THR A 141 12.87 1.63 -7.88
CA THR A 141 13.45 2.68 -8.72
C THR A 141 12.41 3.76 -9.11
N PRO A 142 12.87 4.94 -9.59
CA PRO A 142 11.97 5.93 -10.17
C PRO A 142 11.16 5.39 -11.36
N GLU A 143 11.73 4.46 -12.14
CA GLU A 143 11.07 3.81 -13.27
C GLU A 143 9.93 2.88 -12.79
N ASP A 144 10.16 2.10 -11.74
CA ASP A 144 9.11 1.28 -11.10
C ASP A 144 7.97 2.17 -10.59
N ARG A 145 8.30 3.27 -9.88
CA ARG A 145 7.31 4.25 -9.42
C ARG A 145 6.52 4.86 -10.58
N ALA A 146 7.18 5.22 -11.68
CA ALA A 146 6.53 5.77 -12.86
C ALA A 146 5.56 4.76 -13.50
N ALA A 147 5.96 3.50 -13.63
CA ALA A 147 5.12 2.43 -14.14
C ALA A 147 3.89 2.17 -13.26
N LEU A 148 4.04 2.17 -11.93
CA LEU A 148 2.92 2.05 -11.00
C LEU A 148 1.94 3.23 -11.12
N ARG A 149 2.44 4.45 -11.28
CA ARG A 149 1.62 5.65 -11.51
C ARG A 149 0.83 5.55 -12.80
N GLU A 150 1.44 5.13 -13.89
CA GLU A 150 0.75 4.87 -15.17
C GLU A 150 -0.33 3.79 -15.02
N ALA A 151 -0.06 2.76 -14.23
CA ALA A 151 -0.98 1.66 -13.99
C ALA A 151 -2.27 2.06 -13.25
N LEU A 152 -2.32 3.22 -12.61
CA LEU A 152 -3.53 3.75 -11.95
C LEU A 152 -4.64 4.11 -12.96
N THR A 153 -4.28 4.43 -14.20
CA THR A 153 -5.22 4.90 -15.24
C THR A 153 -5.57 3.85 -16.28
N ASN A 154 -4.69 2.85 -16.48
CA ASN A 154 -4.84 1.87 -17.56
C ASN A 154 -5.49 0.55 -17.13
N GLY A 155 -5.99 0.46 -15.87
CA GLY A 155 -6.72 -0.70 -15.36
C GLY A 155 -5.85 -1.88 -14.91
N LEU A 156 -4.53 -1.72 -14.80
CA LEU A 156 -3.66 -2.75 -14.23
C LEU A 156 -3.68 -2.74 -12.70
N ILE A 157 -3.71 -1.54 -12.08
CA ILE A 157 -3.95 -1.37 -10.64
C ILE A 157 -5.42 -1.10 -10.39
N ASP A 158 -6.02 -1.86 -9.51
CA ASP A 158 -7.45 -1.84 -9.21
C ASP A 158 -7.78 -1.02 -7.96
N VAL A 159 -6.90 -1.04 -6.96
CA VAL A 159 -7.10 -0.45 -5.63
C VAL A 159 -5.84 0.31 -5.21
N VAL A 160 -6.04 1.41 -4.49
CA VAL A 160 -4.97 2.10 -3.78
C VAL A 160 -5.23 2.05 -2.28
N ALA A 161 -4.25 1.52 -1.55
CA ALA A 161 -4.27 1.37 -0.10
C ALA A 161 -3.09 2.11 0.57
N THR A 162 -2.87 1.89 1.85
CA THR A 162 -1.85 2.63 2.61
C THR A 162 -0.71 1.77 3.12
N ASP A 163 -0.91 0.49 3.36
CA ASP A 163 0.00 -0.36 4.13
C ASP A 163 0.47 0.35 5.42
N HIS A 164 -0.50 0.98 6.13
CA HIS A 164 -0.22 1.77 7.33
C HIS A 164 0.32 0.89 8.45
N ALA A 165 1.63 0.95 8.65
CA ALA A 165 2.34 0.20 9.68
C ALA A 165 3.15 1.16 10.57
N PRO A 166 2.53 1.80 11.57
CA PRO A 166 3.17 2.76 12.45
C PRO A 166 4.07 2.03 13.44
N HIS A 167 5.35 2.40 13.44
CA HIS A 167 6.37 1.96 14.39
C HIS A 167 6.92 3.17 15.12
N LEU A 168 7.45 2.99 16.33
CA LEU A 168 8.12 4.05 17.05
C LEU A 168 9.37 4.52 16.26
N GLU A 169 9.72 5.80 16.35
CA GLU A 169 10.89 6.33 15.66
C GLU A 169 12.18 5.63 16.10
N SER A 170 12.26 5.21 17.37
CA SER A 170 13.37 4.40 17.89
C SER A 170 13.52 3.04 17.21
N GLU A 171 12.43 2.44 16.72
CA GLU A 171 12.46 1.18 15.98
C GLU A 171 12.92 1.35 14.52
N LYS A 172 12.91 2.60 14.02
CA LYS A 172 13.47 2.96 12.71
C LYS A 172 14.99 3.16 12.73
N LEU A 173 15.64 3.05 13.89
CA LEU A 173 17.08 3.16 13.99
C LEU A 173 17.78 1.92 13.43
N GLY A 174 18.87 2.16 12.66
CA GLY A 174 19.63 1.12 11.98
C GLY A 174 19.65 1.31 10.47
N GLY A 175 19.85 0.21 9.76
CA GLY A 175 19.94 0.18 8.29
C GLY A 175 18.97 -0.82 7.67
N ALA A 176 19.45 -1.44 6.59
CA ALA A 176 18.63 -2.35 5.78
C ALA A 176 18.16 -3.62 6.52
N LEU A 177 18.91 -4.10 7.53
CA LEU A 177 18.57 -5.30 8.28
C LEU A 177 17.87 -4.98 9.61
N ARG A 178 18.35 -3.99 10.36
CA ARG A 178 17.94 -3.76 11.74
C ARG A 178 16.72 -2.85 11.88
N ALA A 179 16.64 -1.78 11.11
CA ALA A 179 15.47 -0.90 11.19
C ALA A 179 14.19 -1.67 10.82
N VAL A 180 13.12 -1.47 11.59
CA VAL A 180 11.82 -2.10 11.31
C VAL A 180 11.22 -1.54 10.03
N SER A 181 10.59 -2.39 9.22
CA SER A 181 9.88 -1.98 7.99
C SER A 181 8.44 -1.59 8.32
N GLY A 182 7.98 -0.51 7.73
CA GLY A 182 6.64 0.07 7.90
C GLY A 182 6.70 1.56 8.17
N MET A 183 5.64 2.27 7.79
CA MET A 183 5.53 3.72 7.95
C MET A 183 4.07 4.15 8.15
N PRO A 184 3.83 5.27 8.87
CA PRO A 184 2.48 5.80 9.07
C PRO A 184 2.04 6.61 7.85
N MET A 185 1.11 6.06 7.04
CA MET A 185 0.68 6.64 5.76
C MET A 185 -0.80 7.00 5.70
N ILE A 186 -1.66 6.46 6.59
CA ILE A 186 -3.13 6.54 6.44
C ILE A 186 -3.65 7.98 6.40
N GLN A 187 -3.10 8.86 7.23
CA GLN A 187 -3.53 10.27 7.33
C GLN A 187 -3.33 11.03 6.01
N PHE A 188 -2.30 10.66 5.25
CA PHE A 188 -1.86 11.40 4.06
C PHE A 188 -2.26 10.71 2.75
N SER A 189 -3.01 9.60 2.82
CA SER A 189 -3.32 8.79 1.63
C SER A 189 -4.12 9.58 0.57
N LEU A 190 -5.23 10.19 0.97
CA LEU A 190 -6.08 10.93 0.04
C LEU A 190 -5.38 12.18 -0.51
N VAL A 191 -4.72 12.97 0.35
CA VAL A 191 -4.03 14.19 -0.11
C VAL A 191 -2.84 13.86 -1.02
N SER A 192 -2.18 12.71 -0.85
CA SER A 192 -1.15 12.22 -1.77
C SER A 192 -1.73 11.88 -3.15
N MET A 193 -2.90 11.25 -3.20
CA MET A 193 -3.55 10.95 -4.49
C MET A 193 -4.03 12.22 -5.19
N LEU A 194 -4.54 13.20 -4.43
CA LEU A 194 -4.93 14.51 -4.96
C LEU A 194 -3.71 15.27 -5.50
N GLU A 195 -2.57 15.19 -4.82
CA GLU A 195 -1.29 15.74 -5.32
C GLU A 195 -0.85 15.06 -6.63
N LEU A 196 -0.96 13.73 -6.73
CA LEU A 196 -0.67 13.01 -7.98
C LEU A 196 -1.60 13.45 -9.12
N SER A 197 -2.85 13.79 -8.81
CA SER A 197 -3.78 14.36 -9.80
C SER A 197 -3.36 15.76 -10.25
N GLU A 198 -2.95 16.64 -9.34
CA GLU A 198 -2.41 17.97 -9.68
C GLU A 198 -1.14 17.88 -10.55
N MET A 199 -0.33 16.84 -10.32
CA MET A 199 0.86 16.54 -11.14
C MET A 199 0.50 15.95 -12.52
N GLY A 200 -0.78 15.73 -12.83
CA GLY A 200 -1.24 15.14 -14.10
C GLY A 200 -1.01 13.62 -14.21
N VAL A 201 -0.74 12.93 -13.10
CA VAL A 201 -0.54 11.47 -13.09
C VAL A 201 -1.82 10.71 -13.37
N LEU A 202 -2.96 11.21 -12.81
CA LEU A 202 -4.26 10.61 -13.03
C LEU A 202 -5.36 11.70 -12.97
N PRO A 203 -6.51 11.51 -13.66
CA PRO A 203 -7.66 12.39 -13.48
C PRO A 203 -8.25 12.23 -12.08
N ILE A 204 -8.76 13.33 -11.50
CA ILE A 204 -9.29 13.35 -10.13
C ILE A 204 -10.45 12.36 -9.94
N GLU A 205 -11.24 12.15 -10.97
CA GLU A 205 -12.38 11.22 -11.00
C GLU A 205 -11.96 9.76 -10.80
N ARG A 206 -10.68 9.46 -11.06
CA ARG A 206 -10.12 8.12 -10.85
C ARG A 206 -9.84 7.81 -9.37
N ILE A 207 -9.69 8.83 -8.54
CA ILE A 207 -9.40 8.66 -7.10
C ILE A 207 -10.54 7.93 -6.37
N PRO A 208 -11.82 8.32 -6.50
CA PRO A 208 -12.94 7.58 -5.91
C PRO A 208 -13.00 6.12 -6.38
N ASP A 209 -12.71 5.85 -7.65
CA ASP A 209 -12.66 4.47 -8.13
C ASP A 209 -11.63 3.64 -7.36
N LEU A 210 -10.39 4.13 -7.27
CA LEU A 210 -9.26 3.40 -6.69
C LEU A 210 -9.35 3.27 -5.16
N MET A 211 -9.95 4.25 -4.46
CA MET A 211 -9.93 4.32 -2.99
C MET A 211 -11.28 4.03 -2.32
N ALA A 212 -12.38 3.99 -3.08
CA ALA A 212 -13.71 3.80 -2.52
C ALA A 212 -14.56 2.78 -3.29
N HIS A 213 -14.80 3.01 -4.59
CA HIS A 213 -15.69 2.17 -5.40
C HIS A 213 -15.14 0.75 -5.56
N ASN A 214 -13.89 0.64 -6.02
CA ASN A 214 -13.27 -0.66 -6.27
C ASN A 214 -13.01 -1.47 -4.99
N PRO A 215 -12.54 -0.89 -3.87
CA PRO A 215 -12.49 -1.61 -2.60
C PRO A 215 -13.86 -2.15 -2.17
N ALA A 216 -14.93 -1.33 -2.30
CA ALA A 216 -16.27 -1.78 -1.94
C ALA A 216 -16.76 -2.95 -2.80
N LYS A 217 -16.51 -2.91 -4.12
CA LYS A 217 -16.82 -3.99 -5.06
C LYS A 217 -15.99 -5.25 -4.79
N LEU A 218 -14.68 -5.08 -4.64
CA LEU A 218 -13.72 -6.18 -4.47
C LEU A 218 -14.03 -7.03 -3.24
N PHE A 219 -14.29 -6.35 -2.12
CA PHE A 219 -14.55 -6.96 -0.83
C PHE A 219 -16.06 -7.16 -0.55
N HIS A 220 -16.93 -6.86 -1.52
CA HIS A 220 -18.40 -6.98 -1.37
C HIS A 220 -18.95 -6.23 -0.16
N ILE A 221 -18.49 -4.99 0.08
CA ILE A 221 -18.91 -4.20 1.24
C ILE A 221 -20.30 -3.60 0.98
N GLU A 222 -21.26 -3.94 1.83
CA GLU A 222 -22.64 -3.48 1.71
C GLU A 222 -22.78 -1.97 1.96
N LYS A 223 -23.47 -1.29 1.06
CA LYS A 223 -23.97 0.10 1.20
C LYS A 223 -22.89 1.14 1.57
N ARG A 224 -21.65 0.91 1.14
CA ARG A 224 -20.52 1.85 1.29
C ARG A 224 -19.77 2.01 -0.03
N GLY A 225 -18.84 2.95 -0.07
CA GLY A 225 -18.00 3.22 -1.24
C GLY A 225 -18.67 4.04 -2.35
N PHE A 226 -19.96 4.35 -2.24
CA PHE A 226 -20.72 5.11 -3.24
C PHE A 226 -21.62 6.14 -2.59
N ILE A 227 -21.83 7.28 -3.28
CA ILE A 227 -22.83 8.28 -2.91
C ILE A 227 -24.15 7.88 -3.61
N ARG A 228 -25.02 7.17 -2.89
CA ARG A 228 -26.31 6.67 -3.40
C ARG A 228 -27.38 6.72 -2.32
N PRO A 229 -28.67 6.92 -2.67
CA PRO A 229 -29.78 6.77 -1.72
C PRO A 229 -29.75 5.38 -1.06
N GLY A 230 -29.89 5.34 0.29
CA GLY A 230 -29.87 4.10 1.07
C GLY A 230 -28.47 3.62 1.49
N TYR A 231 -27.40 4.28 1.04
CA TYR A 231 -26.02 4.02 1.45
C TYR A 231 -25.66 4.82 2.69
N TYR A 232 -24.66 4.35 3.46
CA TYR A 232 -24.10 5.13 4.55
C TYR A 232 -23.45 6.41 4.00
N ALA A 233 -23.70 7.52 4.67
CA ALA A 233 -23.06 8.79 4.33
C ALA A 233 -21.65 8.85 4.93
N ASP A 234 -20.72 8.16 4.27
CA ASP A 234 -19.29 8.23 4.52
C ASP A 234 -18.68 9.13 3.46
N LEU A 235 -18.43 10.38 3.82
CA LEU A 235 -18.06 11.44 2.90
C LEU A 235 -16.80 12.16 3.37
N VAL A 236 -15.99 12.59 2.42
CA VAL A 236 -14.84 13.46 2.69
C VAL A 236 -14.99 14.73 1.84
N LEU A 237 -14.89 15.90 2.50
CA LEU A 237 -14.81 17.18 1.84
C LEU A 237 -13.35 17.62 1.82
N VAL A 238 -12.89 18.04 0.65
CA VAL A 238 -11.52 18.51 0.43
C VAL A 238 -11.52 19.95 -0.04
N ASP A 239 -10.52 20.70 0.40
CA ASP A 239 -10.25 22.08 0.00
C ASP A 239 -9.07 22.05 -1.00
N PRO A 240 -9.26 22.53 -2.25
CA PRO A 240 -8.25 22.46 -3.30
C PRO A 240 -7.14 23.51 -3.17
N ASP A 241 -7.32 24.54 -2.37
CA ASP A 241 -6.42 25.70 -2.29
C ASP A 241 -5.88 25.98 -0.86
N ALA A 242 -5.82 24.94 -0.03
CA ALA A 242 -5.41 25.08 1.37
C ALA A 242 -3.92 25.42 1.55
N ASN A 243 -3.05 24.98 0.63
CA ASN A 243 -1.60 25.26 0.60
C ASN A 243 -0.95 25.16 1.99
N TRP A 244 -0.78 23.96 2.51
CA TRP A 244 -0.29 23.73 3.87
C TRP A 244 0.92 22.81 3.91
N GLN A 245 1.73 22.94 4.94
CA GLN A 245 2.89 22.10 5.19
C GLN A 245 2.60 21.10 6.31
N VAL A 246 3.01 19.85 6.11
CA VAL A 246 3.01 18.82 7.15
C VAL A 246 4.06 19.20 8.19
N ARG A 247 3.67 19.25 9.47
CA ARG A 247 4.56 19.64 10.57
C ARG A 247 4.35 18.74 11.77
N GLU A 248 5.41 18.58 12.56
CA GLU A 248 5.37 17.92 13.86
C GLU A 248 4.22 18.48 14.74
N GLY A 249 3.63 17.59 15.54
CA GLY A 249 2.49 17.92 16.41
C GLY A 249 1.13 17.95 15.72
N ARG A 250 1.08 17.71 14.39
CA ARG A 250 -0.16 17.61 13.61
C ARG A 250 -0.43 16.21 13.05
N TYR A 251 0.26 15.20 13.59
CA TYR A 251 0.03 13.80 13.24
C TYR A 251 -0.98 13.19 14.19
N TYR A 252 -1.96 12.47 13.63
CA TYR A 252 -2.93 11.71 14.43
C TYR A 252 -2.41 10.30 14.76
N THR A 253 -1.33 9.88 14.14
CA THR A 253 -0.66 8.61 14.47
C THR A 253 0.04 8.70 15.81
N LYS A 254 -0.13 7.67 16.65
CA LYS A 254 0.47 7.61 17.98
C LYS A 254 2.00 7.50 17.98
N CYS A 255 2.60 7.11 16.85
CA CYS A 255 4.05 7.01 16.74
C CYS A 255 4.76 8.39 16.61
N GLY A 256 4.01 9.48 16.37
CA GLY A 256 4.49 10.85 16.44
C GLY A 256 5.38 11.32 15.28
N TRP A 257 5.44 10.58 14.17
CA TRP A 257 6.21 10.92 12.98
C TRP A 257 5.52 10.49 11.70
N THR A 258 6.00 10.98 10.56
CA THR A 258 5.56 10.55 9.23
C THR A 258 6.69 10.76 8.22
N PRO A 259 6.80 9.94 7.15
CA PRO A 259 7.73 10.23 6.05
C PRO A 259 7.29 11.42 5.19
N MET A 260 6.08 11.96 5.41
CA MET A 260 5.57 13.15 4.74
C MET A 260 5.94 14.45 5.43
N ASP A 261 6.72 14.40 6.50
CA ASP A 261 7.13 15.57 7.26
C ASP A 261 7.78 16.64 6.36
N GLU A 262 7.50 17.91 6.64
CA GLU A 262 7.91 19.07 5.86
C GLU A 262 7.35 19.17 4.43
N ARG A 263 6.60 18.15 3.96
CA ARG A 263 6.00 18.17 2.62
C ARG A 263 4.89 19.20 2.54
N PHE A 264 4.82 19.91 1.43
CA PHE A 264 3.72 20.80 1.10
C PHE A 264 2.65 20.05 0.32
N PHE A 265 1.38 20.29 0.67
CA PHE A 265 0.21 19.84 -0.07
C PHE A 265 -0.66 21.03 -0.42
N LYS A 266 -1.17 21.06 -1.66
CA LYS A 266 -2.15 22.04 -2.10
C LYS A 266 -3.53 21.73 -1.50
N TRP A 267 -3.90 20.45 -1.47
CA TRP A 267 -5.19 19.95 -1.00
C TRP A 267 -5.19 19.63 0.48
N ARG A 268 -6.33 19.89 1.14
CA ARG A 268 -6.55 19.51 2.55
C ARG A 268 -7.91 18.85 2.71
N VAL A 269 -8.00 17.84 3.58
CA VAL A 269 -9.28 17.35 4.08
C VAL A 269 -9.85 18.40 5.05
N SER A 270 -10.98 19.01 4.70
CA SER A 270 -11.67 19.98 5.55
C SER A 270 -12.69 19.32 6.47
N ARG A 271 -13.33 18.21 6.02
CA ARG A 271 -14.29 17.47 6.83
C ARG A 271 -14.32 15.99 6.45
N THR A 272 -14.45 15.13 7.44
CA THR A 272 -14.79 13.71 7.28
C THR A 272 -16.11 13.44 7.99
N ILE A 273 -17.06 12.88 7.25
CA ILE A 273 -18.38 12.45 7.74
C ILE A 273 -18.36 10.92 7.72
N MET A 274 -18.71 10.31 8.83
CA MET A 274 -18.78 8.87 9.02
C MET A 274 -20.17 8.47 9.48
N ASN A 275 -20.86 7.62 8.73
CA ASN A 275 -22.24 7.22 9.00
C ASN A 275 -23.22 8.43 9.16
N GLY A 276 -23.00 9.52 8.43
CA GLY A 276 -23.79 10.75 8.50
C GLY A 276 -23.40 11.71 9.63
N ILE A 277 -22.37 11.40 10.43
CA ILE A 277 -21.93 12.22 11.56
C ILE A 277 -20.55 12.77 11.27
N THR A 278 -20.32 14.07 11.50
CA THR A 278 -18.99 14.68 11.36
C THR A 278 -18.03 14.06 12.36
N ALA A 279 -16.99 13.36 11.86
CA ALA A 279 -15.94 12.73 12.65
C ALA A 279 -14.67 13.59 12.74
N TYR A 280 -14.47 14.46 11.75
CA TYR A 280 -13.34 15.39 11.66
C TYR A 280 -13.78 16.69 11.00
N SER A 281 -13.29 17.82 11.49
CA SER A 281 -13.52 19.13 10.90
C SER A 281 -12.34 20.05 11.16
N ASN A 282 -11.71 20.56 10.10
CA ASN A 282 -10.67 21.61 10.14
C ASN A 282 -9.56 21.39 11.20
N GLY A 283 -9.01 20.19 11.29
CA GLY A 283 -7.92 19.84 12.23
C GLY A 283 -8.39 19.27 13.56
N ILE A 284 -9.70 19.16 13.78
CA ILE A 284 -10.28 18.66 15.05
C ILE A 284 -10.95 17.32 14.78
N VAL A 285 -10.50 16.27 15.47
CA VAL A 285 -11.21 14.99 15.57
C VAL A 285 -12.34 15.15 16.58
N VAL A 286 -13.56 14.77 16.19
CA VAL A 286 -14.74 14.88 17.04
C VAL A 286 -14.84 13.65 17.95
N ASP A 287 -14.78 13.88 19.26
CA ASP A 287 -14.90 12.81 20.23
C ASP A 287 -16.27 12.13 20.22
N GLY A 288 -16.29 10.85 20.59
CA GLY A 288 -17.53 10.07 20.70
C GLY A 288 -18.09 9.53 19.39
N VAL A 289 -17.59 9.95 18.22
CA VAL A 289 -17.98 9.35 16.95
C VAL A 289 -17.35 7.95 16.85
N ARG A 290 -18.17 6.96 16.50
CA ARG A 290 -17.73 5.55 16.40
C ARG A 290 -18.06 4.98 15.04
N GLY A 291 -17.17 4.13 14.51
CA GLY A 291 -17.43 3.31 13.33
C GLY A 291 -18.57 2.33 13.58
N LYS A 292 -19.15 1.85 12.50
CA LYS A 292 -20.07 0.71 12.50
C LYS A 292 -19.39 -0.48 11.87
N GLU A 293 -19.73 -1.67 12.31
CA GLU A 293 -19.29 -2.92 11.70
C GLU A 293 -19.61 -2.92 10.20
N LEU A 294 -18.65 -3.36 9.39
CA LEU A 294 -18.88 -3.58 7.97
C LEU A 294 -19.67 -4.86 7.77
N ARG A 295 -20.62 -4.83 6.82
CA ARG A 295 -21.32 -6.02 6.34
C ARG A 295 -20.83 -6.34 4.94
N PHE A 296 -20.78 -7.62 4.63
CA PHE A 296 -20.30 -8.15 3.36
C PHE A 296 -21.39 -9.00 2.72
N GLU A 297 -21.63 -8.79 1.44
CA GLU A 297 -22.46 -9.68 0.63
C GLU A 297 -21.60 -10.93 0.27
N ILE A 298 -21.95 -12.08 0.82
CA ILE A 298 -21.23 -13.35 0.61
C ILE A 298 -21.99 -14.21 -0.40
#